data_f53ac696c658ccc3c855b20a10255876
#
_entry.id   f53ac696c658ccc3c855b20a10255876
#
_cell.length_a   1.000
_cell.length_b   1.000
_cell.length_c   1.000
_cell.angle_alpha   90.00
_cell.angle_beta   90.00
_cell.angle_gamma   90.00
#
_symmetry.space_group_name_H-M   'P 1'
#
loop_
_entity.id
_entity.type
_entity.pdbx_description
1 polymer ?
#
loop_
_entity_poly.entity_id
_entity_poly.type
_entity_poly.pdbx_seq_one_letter_code
_entity_poly.pdbx_strand_id
1 'polypeptide(L)'
;MDFDGALLVFSERTTPEDKSVAPLLRTTVPLSFWGGIDPLTGVIVDTTHPLFGSCVSGTIFCLPSGRGSCTASQVLLELILNDKAPRAIVLRDLDGLVCVGAIVAQEIFQANSEISIPDIIYLGTEKYNQLMQQTEDVRNGKITSMGTLIVGKCDEEVARKTPSGIGIIDLLNQVHHLTDEEQSMLESAESDAARMALWVLFRYAHIVTHPHPPTYVDIYSSHIDGCTYIGPGGLELAQLLVKAGGKVKVPTTLNSVSCDRQQWKNLGVPDEYARASLSLGDAYLALGCQPTFTCAPYLLLGETSLRGQDLCWGESNAVVFANSVLGARTEKYADYLDICAALVGKTVKTGVHEEENRRPQIVIDATGVLGEIVLNHSHQPMDSLFPVLGHLCGTLSDGMVPLLLGLESWNVTMDQLKAFCAAFGTTGTSPLIHIAGITPEALDASVVQLCIETIERPTQVITIDDLYDTYSTLDSSNSSESIDLVALGNPHLSVNECKALSELVSGSSKKESVRVMACMSRSLQAAAKDHVARLEEFGVEFIYDTCWCMLLDPPVIPISKDSTILTNSGKYAHYGPGLTQRKYRFGSWHDCVNAAVTGTHRSTHEPPWLSRGRSFATTTLAMLRRTVR
;
A
#
# COMPACT_ATOMS: atom_id res chain seq x y z
N MET A 1 -9.39 -21.03 -26.75
CA MET A 1 -9.66 -19.62 -27.04
C MET A 1 -8.37 -18.85 -26.95
N ASP A 2 -8.30 -17.77 -27.67
CA ASP A 2 -7.12 -16.93 -27.77
C ASP A 2 -7.48 -15.51 -27.33
N PHE A 3 -6.63 -14.91 -26.52
CA PHE A 3 -6.80 -13.56 -25.99
C PHE A 3 -5.55 -12.75 -26.32
N ASP A 4 -5.65 -11.83 -27.26
CA ASP A 4 -4.57 -10.90 -27.58
C ASP A 4 -4.48 -9.80 -26.53
N GLY A 5 -3.31 -9.66 -25.94
CA GLY A 5 -3.00 -8.65 -24.91
C GLY A 5 -1.75 -7.87 -25.24
N ALA A 6 -1.53 -6.77 -24.54
CA ALA A 6 -0.28 -6.04 -24.58
C ALA A 6 0.75 -6.74 -23.66
N LEU A 7 1.88 -7.14 -24.23
CA LEU A 7 2.98 -7.76 -23.50
C LEU A 7 3.81 -6.67 -22.83
N LEU A 8 3.75 -6.59 -21.49
CA LEU A 8 4.40 -5.55 -20.69
C LEU A 8 5.85 -5.90 -20.33
N VAL A 9 6.06 -7.17 -19.94
CA VAL A 9 7.39 -7.72 -19.64
C VAL A 9 7.52 -9.06 -20.35
N PHE A 10 8.64 -9.29 -20.99
CA PHE A 10 8.90 -10.49 -21.77
C PHE A 10 10.31 -11.02 -21.52
N SER A 11 10.44 -12.30 -21.23
CA SER A 11 11.73 -12.96 -21.06
C SER A 11 12.29 -13.40 -22.42
N GLU A 12 13.32 -12.73 -22.93
CA GLU A 12 13.97 -13.05 -24.22
C GLU A 12 14.78 -14.35 -24.21
N ARG A 13 15.15 -14.87 -23.03
CA ARG A 13 16.03 -16.04 -22.89
C ARG A 13 15.32 -17.38 -22.94
N THR A 14 13.99 -17.41 -22.95
CA THR A 14 13.25 -18.66 -23.14
C THR A 14 13.22 -19.01 -24.63
N THR A 15 13.79 -20.17 -24.99
CA THR A 15 13.66 -20.70 -26.35
C THR A 15 12.17 -20.87 -26.69
N PRO A 16 11.76 -20.85 -27.98
CA PRO A 16 10.37 -21.10 -28.37
C PRO A 16 9.80 -22.44 -27.83
N GLU A 17 10.67 -23.40 -27.49
CA GLU A 17 10.31 -24.71 -26.90
C GLU A 17 10.04 -24.61 -25.40
N ASP A 18 10.61 -23.64 -24.67
CA ASP A 18 10.42 -23.43 -23.24
C ASP A 18 9.10 -22.72 -22.87
N LYS A 19 8.33 -22.23 -23.84
CA LYS A 19 6.98 -21.68 -23.62
C LYS A 19 5.95 -22.81 -23.47
N SER A 20 6.21 -23.66 -22.48
CA SER A 20 5.38 -24.81 -22.16
C SER A 20 4.02 -24.36 -21.60
N VAL A 21 3.03 -25.21 -21.81
CA VAL A 21 1.72 -25.08 -21.21
C VAL A 21 1.82 -25.07 -19.68
N ALA A 22 1.07 -24.20 -19.02
CA ALA A 22 1.04 -24.08 -17.56
C ALA A 22 -0.40 -24.03 -17.03
N PRO A 23 -0.64 -24.45 -15.77
CA PRO A 23 -1.94 -24.35 -15.15
C PRO A 23 -2.40 -22.88 -15.04
N LEU A 24 -3.70 -22.66 -15.24
CA LEU A 24 -4.34 -21.35 -15.02
C LEU A 24 -4.78 -21.22 -13.56
N LEU A 25 -4.33 -20.19 -12.89
CA LEU A 25 -4.83 -19.76 -11.59
C LEU A 25 -5.57 -18.42 -11.77
N ARG A 26 -6.89 -18.40 -11.60
CA ARG A 26 -7.74 -17.28 -11.98
C ARG A 26 -8.50 -16.70 -10.79
N THR A 27 -8.58 -15.36 -10.71
CA THR A 27 -9.40 -14.66 -9.71
C THR A 27 -9.99 -13.38 -10.30
N THR A 28 -11.16 -13.00 -9.82
CA THR A 28 -11.79 -11.68 -10.08
C THR A 28 -11.51 -10.67 -8.97
N VAL A 29 -10.80 -11.09 -7.92
CA VAL A 29 -10.49 -10.26 -6.75
C VAL A 29 -9.03 -9.82 -6.81
N PRO A 30 -8.73 -8.51 -6.69
CA PRO A 30 -7.36 -8.02 -6.60
C PRO A 30 -6.64 -8.60 -5.38
N LEU A 31 -5.33 -8.85 -5.49
CA LEU A 31 -4.51 -9.42 -4.43
C LEU A 31 -3.40 -8.47 -4.02
N SER A 32 -3.21 -8.26 -2.72
CA SER A 32 -1.99 -7.64 -2.21
C SER A 32 -0.85 -8.65 -2.26
N PHE A 33 0.23 -8.35 -2.96
CA PHE A 33 1.42 -9.20 -2.92
C PHE A 33 2.05 -9.15 -1.53
N TRP A 34 2.20 -7.95 -0.98
CA TRP A 34 2.68 -7.78 0.40
C TRP A 34 1.65 -8.30 1.42
N GLY A 35 2.08 -9.24 2.26
CA GLY A 35 1.23 -9.90 3.24
C GLY A 35 0.17 -10.85 2.66
N GLY A 36 0.07 -10.95 1.33
CA GLY A 36 -0.88 -11.84 0.65
C GLY A 36 -0.22 -13.02 -0.07
N ILE A 37 1.07 -12.91 -0.43
CA ILE A 37 1.85 -14.03 -0.99
C ILE A 37 3.13 -14.20 -0.18
N ASP A 38 3.43 -15.42 0.22
CA ASP A 38 4.71 -15.77 0.85
C ASP A 38 5.79 -15.89 -0.25
N PRO A 39 6.82 -15.02 -0.28
CA PRO A 39 7.83 -15.03 -1.33
C PRO A 39 8.75 -16.24 -1.33
N LEU A 40 8.83 -16.99 -0.23
CA LEU A 40 9.66 -18.19 -0.13
C LEU A 40 8.96 -19.44 -0.67
N THR A 41 7.64 -19.47 -0.62
CA THR A 41 6.86 -20.66 -1.01
C THR A 41 5.98 -20.44 -2.23
N GLY A 42 5.66 -19.19 -2.57
CA GLY A 42 4.69 -18.82 -3.61
C GLY A 42 3.23 -19.08 -3.21
N VAL A 43 2.95 -19.36 -1.93
CA VAL A 43 1.59 -19.64 -1.44
C VAL A 43 0.85 -18.34 -1.11
N ILE A 44 -0.41 -18.26 -1.53
CA ILE A 44 -1.30 -17.15 -1.15
C ILE A 44 -1.72 -17.36 0.31
N VAL A 45 -1.32 -16.42 1.18
CA VAL A 45 -1.53 -16.46 2.64
C VAL A 45 -2.60 -15.49 3.14
N ASP A 46 -3.17 -14.65 2.28
CA ASP A 46 -4.33 -13.81 2.59
C ASP A 46 -5.56 -14.69 2.82
N THR A 47 -5.97 -14.84 4.09
CA THR A 47 -7.09 -15.68 4.51
C THR A 47 -8.45 -15.19 4.01
N THR A 48 -8.54 -13.94 3.55
CA THR A 48 -9.76 -13.34 3.02
C THR A 48 -9.89 -13.48 1.51
N HIS A 49 -8.81 -13.87 0.84
CA HIS A 49 -8.78 -13.99 -0.60
C HIS A 49 -9.34 -15.35 -1.08
N PRO A 50 -10.14 -15.40 -2.17
CA PRO A 50 -10.73 -16.67 -2.68
C PRO A 50 -9.72 -17.76 -3.03
N LEU A 51 -8.46 -17.38 -3.36
CA LEU A 51 -7.38 -18.30 -3.67
C LEU A 51 -6.48 -18.63 -2.48
N PHE A 52 -6.92 -18.35 -1.24
CA PHE A 52 -6.15 -18.70 -0.04
C PHE A 52 -5.66 -20.16 -0.08
N GLY A 53 -4.38 -20.36 0.23
CA GLY A 53 -3.72 -21.68 0.20
C GLY A 53 -3.28 -22.16 -1.18
N SER A 54 -3.63 -21.47 -2.27
CA SER A 54 -3.15 -21.81 -3.61
C SER A 54 -1.70 -21.33 -3.80
N CYS A 55 -0.93 -22.05 -4.64
CA CYS A 55 0.44 -21.69 -4.98
C CYS A 55 0.48 -21.03 -6.38
N VAL A 56 1.13 -19.87 -6.49
CA VAL A 56 1.30 -19.17 -7.77
C VAL A 56 2.46 -19.70 -8.61
N SER A 57 3.41 -20.39 -7.97
CA SER A 57 4.63 -20.89 -8.65
C SER A 57 4.31 -21.76 -9.85
N GLY A 58 4.94 -21.45 -10.98
CA GLY A 58 4.81 -22.21 -12.23
C GLY A 58 3.45 -22.08 -12.93
N THR A 59 2.49 -21.27 -12.42
CA THR A 59 1.17 -21.07 -13.02
C THR A 59 1.15 -19.89 -13.98
N ILE A 60 0.10 -19.79 -14.81
CA ILE A 60 -0.32 -18.54 -15.42
C ILE A 60 -1.32 -17.90 -14.43
N PHE A 61 -0.86 -16.90 -13.72
CA PHE A 61 -1.64 -16.25 -12.67
C PHE A 61 -2.43 -15.07 -13.24
N CYS A 62 -3.77 -15.21 -13.26
CA CYS A 62 -4.68 -14.20 -13.79
C CYS A 62 -5.36 -13.48 -12.63
N LEU A 63 -5.11 -12.17 -12.49
CA LEU A 63 -5.69 -11.30 -11.47
C LEU A 63 -6.06 -9.94 -12.07
N PRO A 64 -7.07 -9.21 -11.49
CA PRO A 64 -7.42 -7.90 -11.99
C PRO A 64 -6.26 -6.91 -11.93
N SER A 65 -5.65 -6.81 -10.76
CA SER A 65 -4.50 -5.94 -10.44
C SER A 65 -3.91 -6.37 -9.08
N GLY A 66 -2.76 -5.85 -8.74
CA GLY A 66 -2.33 -5.73 -7.35
C GLY A 66 -3.22 -4.75 -6.58
N ARG A 67 -3.12 -4.74 -5.26
CA ARG A 67 -3.76 -3.74 -4.37
C ARG A 67 -2.88 -3.43 -3.17
N GLY A 68 -3.13 -2.29 -2.53
CA GLY A 68 -2.52 -1.92 -1.26
C GLY A 68 -1.09 -1.40 -1.38
N SER A 69 -0.13 -2.14 -0.85
CA SER A 69 1.26 -1.71 -0.67
C SER A 69 2.06 -1.55 -1.96
N CYS A 70 2.97 -0.58 -1.96
CA CYS A 70 3.98 -0.39 -3.01
C CYS A 70 5.02 -1.53 -3.07
N THR A 71 5.12 -2.36 -2.03
CA THR A 71 6.07 -3.48 -1.86
C THR A 71 5.77 -4.69 -2.76
N ALA A 72 4.74 -4.62 -3.61
CA ALA A 72 4.42 -5.69 -4.57
C ALA A 72 5.63 -6.06 -5.46
N SER A 73 6.42 -5.07 -5.88
CA SER A 73 7.62 -5.25 -6.70
C SER A 73 8.72 -6.03 -5.98
N GLN A 74 8.92 -5.77 -4.67
CA GLN A 74 9.88 -6.54 -3.87
C GLN A 74 9.45 -8.01 -3.74
N VAL A 75 8.18 -8.25 -3.45
CA VAL A 75 7.65 -9.62 -3.33
C VAL A 75 7.82 -10.38 -4.66
N LEU A 76 7.52 -9.74 -5.80
CA LEU A 76 7.71 -10.40 -7.10
C LEU A 76 9.18 -10.66 -7.40
N LEU A 77 10.10 -9.73 -7.08
CA LEU A 77 11.53 -9.94 -7.24
C LEU A 77 11.99 -11.15 -6.41
N GLU A 78 11.60 -11.23 -5.13
CA GLU A 78 11.97 -12.36 -4.28
C GLU A 78 11.36 -13.70 -4.77
N LEU A 79 10.12 -13.69 -5.26
CA LEU A 79 9.52 -14.88 -5.91
C LEU A 79 10.36 -15.34 -7.12
N ILE A 80 10.86 -14.40 -7.94
CA ILE A 80 11.72 -14.70 -9.09
C ILE A 80 13.05 -15.30 -8.63
N LEU A 81 13.71 -14.65 -7.67
CA LEU A 81 15.01 -15.10 -7.16
C LEU A 81 14.94 -16.44 -6.41
N ASN A 82 13.80 -16.75 -5.79
CA ASN A 82 13.55 -18.02 -5.12
C ASN A 82 12.99 -19.13 -6.04
N ASP A 83 12.85 -18.89 -7.34
CA ASP A 83 12.20 -19.81 -8.30
C ASP A 83 10.78 -20.21 -7.86
N LYS A 84 10.04 -19.23 -7.33
CA LYS A 84 8.64 -19.35 -6.87
C LYS A 84 7.69 -18.44 -7.63
N ALA A 85 8.18 -17.69 -8.62
CA ALA A 85 7.34 -16.84 -9.44
C ALA A 85 6.33 -17.65 -10.27
N PRO A 86 5.17 -17.05 -10.60
CA PRO A 86 4.32 -17.59 -11.65
C PRO A 86 5.09 -17.60 -12.97
N ARG A 87 4.71 -18.50 -13.87
CA ARG A 87 5.30 -18.54 -15.21
C ARG A 87 4.91 -17.31 -16.03
N ALA A 88 3.70 -16.85 -15.81
CA ALA A 88 3.22 -15.61 -16.39
C ALA A 88 2.16 -14.96 -15.49
N ILE A 89 2.00 -13.65 -15.63
CA ILE A 89 0.98 -12.84 -14.96
C ILE A 89 0.08 -12.22 -16.03
N VAL A 90 -1.23 -12.39 -15.87
CA VAL A 90 -2.24 -11.84 -16.77
C VAL A 90 -3.08 -10.82 -16.00
N LEU A 91 -3.01 -9.56 -16.41
CA LEU A 91 -3.65 -8.42 -15.74
C LEU A 91 -4.89 -7.95 -16.50
N ARG A 92 -5.94 -7.57 -15.78
CA ARG A 92 -7.09 -6.82 -16.29
C ARG A 92 -6.74 -5.34 -16.48
N ASP A 93 -6.16 -4.76 -15.42
CA ASP A 93 -5.79 -3.35 -15.34
C ASP A 93 -4.28 -3.22 -15.49
N LEU A 94 -3.84 -2.08 -16.04
CA LEU A 94 -2.42 -1.83 -16.23
C LEU A 94 -1.80 -1.53 -14.86
N ASP A 95 -0.96 -2.44 -14.35
CA ASP A 95 -0.38 -2.39 -13.01
C ASP A 95 1.14 -2.26 -13.08
N GLY A 96 1.62 -1.03 -12.97
CA GLY A 96 3.04 -0.73 -12.97
C GLY A 96 3.78 -1.24 -11.71
N LEU A 97 3.08 -1.37 -10.56
CA LEU A 97 3.69 -1.83 -9.30
C LEU A 97 4.20 -3.26 -9.42
N VAL A 98 3.38 -4.15 -9.99
CA VAL A 98 3.76 -5.55 -10.24
C VAL A 98 4.87 -5.63 -11.29
N CYS A 99 4.81 -4.82 -12.36
CA CYS A 99 5.78 -4.87 -13.45
C CYS A 99 7.22 -4.53 -13.00
N VAL A 100 7.40 -3.58 -12.08
CA VAL A 100 8.74 -3.11 -11.66
C VAL A 100 9.60 -4.24 -11.08
N GLY A 101 9.04 -5.16 -10.31
CA GLY A 101 9.80 -6.32 -9.80
C GLY A 101 10.40 -7.19 -10.90
N ALA A 102 9.63 -7.44 -11.96
CA ALA A 102 10.10 -8.20 -13.12
C ALA A 102 11.09 -7.40 -13.98
N ILE A 103 10.89 -6.07 -14.14
CA ILE A 103 11.82 -5.17 -14.83
C ILE A 103 13.18 -5.16 -14.13
N VAL A 104 13.21 -5.00 -12.81
CA VAL A 104 14.44 -5.02 -12.02
C VAL A 104 15.14 -6.37 -12.13
N ALA A 105 14.38 -7.47 -12.05
CA ALA A 105 14.95 -8.81 -12.26
C ALA A 105 15.60 -8.94 -13.65
N GLN A 106 14.97 -8.41 -14.69
CA GLN A 106 15.45 -8.47 -16.05
C GLN A 106 16.67 -7.57 -16.28
N GLU A 107 16.59 -6.29 -15.91
CA GLU A 107 17.64 -5.32 -16.23
C GLU A 107 18.88 -5.47 -15.35
N ILE A 108 18.73 -5.98 -14.12
CA ILE A 108 19.79 -5.95 -13.12
C ILE A 108 20.32 -7.36 -12.79
N PHE A 109 19.43 -8.35 -12.61
CA PHE A 109 19.85 -9.68 -12.15
C PHE A 109 20.04 -10.70 -13.26
N GLN A 110 19.30 -10.63 -14.37
CA GLN A 110 19.35 -11.63 -15.43
C GLN A 110 20.73 -11.77 -16.10
N ALA A 111 21.55 -10.71 -16.11
CA ALA A 111 22.87 -10.76 -16.70
C ALA A 111 23.84 -11.74 -15.98
N ASN A 112 23.60 -11.99 -14.68
CA ASN A 112 24.50 -12.72 -13.80
C ASN A 112 23.92 -14.03 -13.25
N SER A 113 22.67 -14.39 -13.59
CA SER A 113 21.97 -15.57 -13.03
C SER A 113 20.99 -16.20 -14.03
N GLU A 114 20.82 -17.52 -13.92
CA GLU A 114 19.78 -18.25 -14.67
C GLU A 114 18.43 -18.14 -13.93
N ILE A 115 17.83 -16.94 -13.92
CA ILE A 115 16.52 -16.70 -13.32
C ILE A 115 15.41 -16.77 -14.37
N SER A 116 14.25 -17.30 -13.98
CA SER A 116 13.05 -17.33 -14.83
C SER A 116 12.16 -16.14 -14.50
N ILE A 117 12.04 -15.19 -15.44
CA ILE A 117 11.23 -13.98 -15.29
C ILE A 117 9.85 -14.26 -15.89
N PRO A 118 8.75 -13.96 -15.18
CA PRO A 118 7.41 -14.14 -15.71
C PRO A 118 7.13 -13.20 -16.88
N ASP A 119 6.46 -13.72 -17.92
CA ASP A 119 5.81 -12.84 -18.91
C ASP A 119 4.64 -12.10 -18.25
N ILE A 120 4.51 -10.80 -18.46
CA ILE A 120 3.39 -10.01 -17.93
C ILE A 120 2.57 -9.46 -19.08
N ILE A 121 1.26 -9.75 -19.08
CA ILE A 121 0.34 -9.37 -20.15
C ILE A 121 -0.82 -8.57 -19.57
N TYR A 122 -1.18 -7.49 -20.25
CA TYR A 122 -2.38 -6.70 -20.01
C TYR A 122 -3.45 -7.04 -21.06
N LEU A 123 -4.62 -7.48 -20.61
CA LEU A 123 -5.75 -7.85 -21.50
C LEU A 123 -6.81 -6.75 -21.66
N GLY A 124 -6.95 -5.87 -20.67
CA GLY A 124 -8.08 -4.96 -20.56
C GLY A 124 -9.35 -5.65 -20.04
N THR A 125 -10.30 -4.84 -19.59
CA THR A 125 -11.50 -5.30 -18.87
C THR A 125 -12.35 -6.29 -19.67
N GLU A 126 -12.59 -6.03 -20.95
CA GLU A 126 -13.46 -6.88 -21.76
C GLU A 126 -12.91 -8.29 -21.94
N LYS A 127 -11.66 -8.40 -22.41
CA LYS A 127 -11.02 -9.69 -22.67
C LYS A 127 -10.76 -10.46 -21.37
N TYR A 128 -10.39 -9.75 -20.29
CA TYR A 128 -10.22 -10.36 -18.98
C TYR A 128 -11.52 -10.97 -18.46
N ASN A 129 -12.64 -10.25 -18.56
CA ASN A 129 -13.95 -10.76 -18.17
C ASN A 129 -14.38 -11.98 -19.00
N GLN A 130 -14.11 -11.99 -20.31
CA GLN A 130 -14.33 -13.14 -21.16
C GLN A 130 -13.49 -14.35 -20.73
N LEU A 131 -12.22 -14.13 -20.28
CA LEU A 131 -11.36 -15.17 -19.73
C LEU A 131 -11.94 -15.75 -18.42
N MET A 132 -12.46 -14.89 -17.52
CA MET A 132 -13.06 -15.32 -16.26
C MET A 132 -14.37 -16.10 -16.46
N GLN A 133 -15.11 -15.87 -17.54
CA GLN A 133 -16.33 -16.59 -17.87
C GLN A 133 -16.07 -17.99 -18.47
N GLN A 134 -14.81 -18.35 -18.77
CA GLN A 134 -14.49 -19.70 -19.24
C GLN A 134 -14.85 -20.74 -18.18
N THR A 135 -15.36 -21.89 -18.64
CA THR A 135 -15.76 -23.02 -17.77
C THR A 135 -14.57 -23.53 -16.94
N GLU A 136 -14.86 -24.16 -15.80
CA GLU A 136 -13.83 -24.68 -14.87
C GLU A 136 -12.92 -25.75 -15.49
N ASP A 137 -13.35 -26.40 -16.58
CA ASP A 137 -12.56 -27.38 -17.30
C ASP A 137 -11.48 -26.76 -18.21
N VAL A 138 -11.50 -25.44 -18.45
CA VAL A 138 -10.42 -24.70 -19.09
C VAL A 138 -9.36 -24.38 -18.03
N ARG A 139 -8.36 -25.25 -17.90
CA ARG A 139 -7.38 -25.25 -16.79
C ARG A 139 -5.96 -24.91 -17.18
N ASN A 140 -5.64 -24.91 -18.46
CA ASN A 140 -4.28 -24.75 -18.94
C ASN A 140 -4.18 -23.63 -19.97
N GLY A 141 -3.02 -22.99 -20.04
CA GLY A 141 -2.74 -21.94 -20.99
C GLY A 141 -1.28 -21.87 -21.38
N LYS A 142 -0.98 -21.13 -22.42
CA LYS A 142 0.39 -20.69 -22.80
C LYS A 142 0.34 -19.26 -23.31
N ILE A 143 1.43 -18.53 -23.11
CA ILE A 143 1.63 -17.22 -23.69
C ILE A 143 2.58 -17.35 -24.88
N THR A 144 2.23 -16.71 -25.97
CA THR A 144 3.08 -16.65 -27.16
C THR A 144 4.05 -15.46 -27.08
N SER A 145 5.12 -15.50 -27.87
CA SER A 145 6.03 -14.36 -28.03
C SER A 145 5.36 -13.08 -28.59
N MET A 146 4.13 -13.22 -29.06
CA MET A 146 3.30 -12.14 -29.61
C MET A 146 2.33 -11.56 -28.57
N GLY A 147 2.40 -11.96 -27.30
CA GLY A 147 1.47 -11.50 -26.26
C GLY A 147 0.08 -12.12 -26.31
N THR A 148 -0.11 -13.22 -27.06
CA THR A 148 -1.41 -13.92 -27.09
C THR A 148 -1.46 -14.98 -26.02
N LEU A 149 -2.47 -14.93 -25.12
CA LEU A 149 -2.82 -15.99 -24.20
C LEU A 149 -3.72 -17.01 -24.88
N ILE A 150 -3.27 -18.24 -25.03
CA ILE A 150 -4.04 -19.38 -25.54
C ILE A 150 -4.47 -20.25 -24.36
N VAL A 151 -5.76 -20.58 -24.26
CA VAL A 151 -6.29 -21.41 -23.17
C VAL A 151 -7.04 -22.63 -23.69
N GLY A 152 -7.05 -23.71 -22.90
CA GLY A 152 -7.72 -24.97 -23.23
C GLY A 152 -7.89 -25.90 -22.04
N LYS A 153 -8.52 -27.07 -22.29
CA LYS A 153 -8.86 -28.05 -21.25
C LYS A 153 -7.68 -28.95 -20.85
N CYS A 154 -6.75 -29.16 -21.75
CA CYS A 154 -5.56 -30.00 -21.50
C CYS A 154 -4.36 -29.44 -22.26
N ASP A 155 -3.16 -29.92 -21.87
CA ASP A 155 -1.89 -29.47 -22.42
C ASP A 155 -1.79 -29.70 -23.94
N GLU A 156 -2.26 -30.83 -24.42
CA GLU A 156 -2.22 -31.18 -25.86
C GLU A 156 -3.08 -30.22 -26.71
N GLU A 157 -4.26 -29.83 -26.18
CA GLU A 157 -5.14 -28.87 -26.85
C GLU A 157 -4.47 -27.51 -26.96
N VAL A 158 -3.85 -27.04 -25.87
CA VAL A 158 -3.18 -25.73 -25.82
C VAL A 158 -1.89 -25.74 -26.66
N ALA A 159 -1.11 -26.82 -26.59
CA ALA A 159 0.15 -26.93 -27.33
C ALA A 159 -0.04 -26.88 -28.85
N ARG A 160 -1.13 -27.49 -29.37
CA ARG A 160 -1.43 -27.57 -30.81
C ARG A 160 -2.04 -26.30 -31.40
N LYS A 161 -2.56 -25.40 -30.58
CA LYS A 161 -3.17 -24.18 -31.08
C LYS A 161 -2.10 -23.21 -31.58
N THR A 162 -2.30 -22.70 -32.77
CA THR A 162 -1.58 -21.55 -33.32
C THR A 162 -2.39 -20.27 -33.06
N PRO A 163 -1.74 -19.12 -32.79
CA PRO A 163 -2.45 -17.87 -32.58
C PRO A 163 -3.27 -17.48 -33.80
N SER A 164 -4.50 -17.03 -33.60
CA SER A 164 -5.38 -16.58 -34.68
C SER A 164 -5.22 -15.10 -35.01
N GLY A 165 -4.46 -14.34 -34.19
CA GLY A 165 -4.28 -12.89 -34.32
C GLY A 165 -2.82 -12.46 -34.53
N ILE A 166 -2.66 -11.24 -34.99
CA ILE A 166 -1.37 -10.53 -35.02
C ILE A 166 -1.22 -9.90 -33.63
N GLY A 167 -0.43 -10.54 -32.74
CA GLY A 167 -0.15 -9.98 -31.42
C GLY A 167 0.55 -8.62 -31.51
N ILE A 168 0.34 -7.80 -30.51
CA ILE A 168 0.89 -6.45 -30.44
C ILE A 168 2.38 -6.56 -30.06
N ILE A 169 3.25 -6.67 -31.05
CA ILE A 169 4.73 -6.54 -30.91
C ILE A 169 5.11 -5.09 -30.57
N ASP A 170 4.19 -4.15 -30.74
CA ASP A 170 4.49 -2.70 -30.71
C ASP A 170 5.12 -2.22 -29.40
N LEU A 171 4.78 -2.81 -28.25
CA LEU A 171 5.36 -2.35 -26.98
C LEU A 171 6.83 -2.73 -26.82
N LEU A 172 7.22 -3.94 -27.26
CA LEU A 172 8.62 -4.36 -27.28
C LEU A 172 9.46 -3.57 -28.28
N ASN A 173 8.87 -3.23 -29.44
CA ASN A 173 9.55 -2.39 -30.43
C ASN A 173 9.68 -0.93 -29.97
N GLN A 174 8.76 -0.39 -29.18
CA GLN A 174 8.85 0.96 -28.62
C GLN A 174 9.96 1.07 -27.56
N VAL A 175 10.20 0.03 -26.76
CA VAL A 175 11.28 0.00 -25.76
C VAL A 175 12.68 0.01 -26.40
N HIS A 176 12.80 -0.38 -27.67
CA HIS A 176 14.07 -0.30 -28.42
C HIS A 176 14.28 1.07 -29.10
N HIS A 177 13.31 1.97 -29.10
CA HIS A 177 13.40 3.32 -29.64
C HIS A 177 13.23 4.35 -28.53
N LEU A 178 14.35 4.75 -27.93
CA LEU A 178 14.36 5.85 -26.96
C LEU A 178 13.87 7.13 -27.63
N THR A 179 13.10 7.92 -26.90
CA THR A 179 12.77 9.29 -27.29
C THR A 179 14.03 10.16 -27.26
N ASP A 180 14.02 11.32 -27.92
CA ASP A 180 15.13 12.27 -27.89
C ASP A 180 15.45 12.71 -26.44
N GLU A 181 14.42 12.85 -25.59
CA GLU A 181 14.57 13.15 -24.16
C GLU A 181 15.28 12.02 -23.43
N GLU A 182 14.87 10.78 -23.61
CA GLU A 182 15.48 9.59 -22.99
C GLU A 182 16.94 9.41 -23.42
N GLN A 183 17.22 9.60 -24.72
CA GLN A 183 18.59 9.57 -25.23
C GLN A 183 19.46 10.64 -24.54
N SER A 184 18.95 11.87 -24.42
CA SER A 184 19.65 12.97 -23.74
C SER A 184 19.87 12.67 -22.25
N MET A 185 18.88 12.07 -21.56
CA MET A 185 19.02 11.66 -20.17
C MET A 185 20.11 10.60 -20.01
N LEU A 186 20.16 9.63 -20.93
CA LEU A 186 21.16 8.55 -20.88
C LEU A 186 22.59 9.07 -21.15
N GLU A 187 22.75 9.99 -22.09
CA GLU A 187 24.04 10.63 -22.40
C GLU A 187 24.56 11.50 -21.25
N SER A 188 23.64 12.11 -20.48
CA SER A 188 23.97 12.94 -19.31
C SER A 188 24.14 12.15 -18.00
N ALA A 189 24.01 10.83 -18.03
CA ALA A 189 24.11 10.00 -16.84
C ALA A 189 25.53 9.99 -16.26
N GLU A 190 25.67 10.40 -14.99
CA GLU A 190 26.95 10.63 -14.31
C GLU A 190 27.60 9.35 -13.76
N SER A 191 26.85 8.23 -13.68
CA SER A 191 27.33 6.96 -13.14
C SER A 191 26.63 5.77 -13.78
N ASP A 192 27.19 4.58 -13.62
CA ASP A 192 26.54 3.35 -14.07
C ASP A 192 25.23 3.09 -13.30
N ALA A 193 25.19 3.47 -12.01
CA ALA A 193 23.95 3.40 -11.24
C ALA A 193 22.85 4.30 -11.83
N ALA A 194 23.19 5.52 -12.27
CA ALA A 194 22.23 6.41 -12.93
C ALA A 194 21.75 5.82 -14.25
N ARG A 195 22.62 5.17 -15.03
CA ARG A 195 22.21 4.45 -16.26
C ARG A 195 21.26 3.30 -15.98
N MET A 196 21.57 2.48 -14.96
CA MET A 196 20.69 1.38 -14.53
C MET A 196 19.32 1.92 -14.10
N ALA A 197 19.31 2.99 -13.30
CA ALA A 197 18.08 3.64 -12.85
C ALA A 197 17.25 4.19 -14.01
N LEU A 198 17.89 4.79 -15.02
CA LEU A 198 17.23 5.27 -16.23
C LEU A 198 16.56 4.13 -17.01
N TRP A 199 17.22 2.99 -17.18
CA TRP A 199 16.62 1.87 -17.88
C TRP A 199 15.37 1.33 -17.17
N VAL A 200 15.42 1.20 -15.84
CA VAL A 200 14.23 0.82 -15.04
C VAL A 200 13.12 1.85 -15.21
N LEU A 201 13.45 3.14 -15.13
CA LEU A 201 12.50 4.25 -15.28
C LEU A 201 11.87 4.26 -16.68
N PHE A 202 12.65 4.10 -17.75
CA PHE A 202 12.16 4.10 -19.12
C PHE A 202 11.23 2.91 -19.37
N ARG A 203 11.61 1.70 -18.94
CA ARG A 203 10.75 0.52 -19.07
C ARG A 203 9.40 0.72 -18.37
N TYR A 204 9.44 1.23 -17.15
CA TYR A 204 8.22 1.58 -16.42
C TYR A 204 7.41 2.67 -17.15
N ALA A 205 8.07 3.72 -17.61
CA ALA A 205 7.45 4.83 -18.31
C ALA A 205 6.67 4.38 -19.54
N HIS A 206 7.29 3.61 -20.41
CA HIS A 206 6.64 3.07 -21.61
C HIS A 206 5.44 2.17 -21.29
N ILE A 207 5.46 1.45 -20.15
CA ILE A 207 4.31 0.65 -19.72
C ILE A 207 3.15 1.56 -19.31
N VAL A 208 3.37 2.52 -18.42
CA VAL A 208 2.27 3.29 -17.81
C VAL A 208 1.72 4.38 -18.71
N THR A 209 2.46 4.82 -19.73
CA THR A 209 1.99 5.82 -20.71
C THR A 209 1.44 5.22 -22.00
N HIS A 210 1.57 3.88 -22.19
CA HIS A 210 1.09 3.22 -23.41
C HIS A 210 -0.36 3.61 -23.77
N PRO A 211 -0.68 3.97 -25.04
CA PRO A 211 0.17 3.89 -26.24
C PRO A 211 0.97 5.17 -26.56
N HIS A 212 1.02 6.13 -25.65
CA HIS A 212 1.69 7.41 -25.89
C HIS A 212 3.16 7.38 -25.47
N PRO A 213 4.03 8.19 -26.11
CA PRO A 213 5.42 8.33 -25.66
C PRO A 213 5.47 8.94 -24.25
N PRO A 214 6.39 8.47 -23.38
CA PRO A 214 6.54 9.01 -22.05
C PRO A 214 7.06 10.45 -22.05
N THR A 215 6.68 11.20 -21.03
CA THR A 215 7.25 12.49 -20.67
C THR A 215 7.69 12.46 -19.21
N TYR A 216 8.65 13.31 -18.84
CA TYR A 216 9.28 13.28 -17.52
C TYR A 216 9.13 14.62 -16.81
N VAL A 217 9.13 14.60 -15.48
CA VAL A 217 9.07 15.78 -14.63
C VAL A 217 10.20 15.71 -13.59
N ASP A 218 10.80 16.87 -13.28
CA ASP A 218 11.79 16.98 -12.20
C ASP A 218 11.07 16.82 -10.85
N ILE A 219 11.65 16.02 -9.95
CA ILE A 219 11.09 15.81 -8.61
C ILE A 219 11.81 16.69 -7.58
N TYR A 220 11.02 17.25 -6.64
CA TYR A 220 11.57 18.03 -5.52
C TYR A 220 12.23 17.13 -4.48
N SER A 221 11.66 15.98 -4.17
CA SER A 221 12.20 15.02 -3.20
C SER A 221 11.70 13.61 -3.48
N SER A 222 12.38 12.62 -2.87
CA SER A 222 11.95 11.23 -2.84
C SER A 222 11.83 10.69 -1.42
N HIS A 223 11.02 9.63 -1.26
CA HIS A 223 10.90 8.86 -0.03
C HIS A 223 10.93 7.38 -0.37
N ILE A 224 12.00 6.69 0.03
CA ILE A 224 12.26 5.31 -0.36
C ILE A 224 11.48 4.35 0.52
N ASP A 225 10.54 3.60 -0.07
CA ASP A 225 9.78 2.54 0.60
C ASP A 225 10.55 1.21 0.65
N GLY A 226 11.43 0.97 -0.30
CA GLY A 226 12.25 -0.25 -0.43
C GLY A 226 13.25 -0.53 0.69
N CYS A 227 13.06 0.06 1.89
CA CYS A 227 13.92 -0.14 3.07
C CYS A 227 13.58 -1.41 3.86
N THR A 228 12.48 -2.09 3.54
CA THR A 228 12.07 -3.33 4.18
C THR A 228 12.89 -4.49 3.66
N TYR A 229 13.56 -5.21 4.56
CA TYR A 229 14.26 -6.45 4.21
C TYR A 229 13.27 -7.62 4.23
N ILE A 230 12.93 -8.15 3.08
CA ILE A 230 12.06 -9.32 2.91
C ILE A 230 12.79 -10.50 2.28
N GLY A 231 14.03 -10.25 1.82
CA GLY A 231 14.91 -11.22 1.18
C GLY A 231 16.18 -10.56 0.66
N PRO A 232 17.10 -11.32 0.05
CA PRO A 232 18.40 -10.81 -0.40
C PRO A 232 18.32 -9.83 -1.57
N GLY A 233 17.30 -9.92 -2.44
CA GLY A 233 17.23 -9.17 -3.70
C GLY A 233 17.28 -7.66 -3.52
N GLY A 234 16.51 -7.11 -2.57
CA GLY A 234 16.54 -5.68 -2.28
C GLY A 234 17.89 -5.19 -1.75
N LEU A 235 18.55 -5.99 -0.90
CA LEU A 235 19.89 -5.69 -0.39
C LEU A 235 20.93 -5.73 -1.50
N GLU A 236 20.91 -6.75 -2.35
CA GLU A 236 21.84 -6.89 -3.47
C GLU A 236 21.68 -5.74 -4.47
N LEU A 237 20.45 -5.34 -4.79
CA LEU A 237 20.17 -4.17 -5.63
C LEU A 237 20.78 -2.90 -5.03
N ALA A 238 20.50 -2.59 -3.76
CA ALA A 238 21.02 -1.38 -3.12
C ALA A 238 22.54 -1.36 -3.08
N GLN A 239 23.19 -2.50 -2.77
CA GLN A 239 24.65 -2.63 -2.79
C GLN A 239 25.23 -2.50 -4.19
N LEU A 240 24.56 -3.03 -5.22
CA LEU A 240 24.98 -2.89 -6.61
C LEU A 240 24.95 -1.41 -7.04
N LEU A 241 23.89 -0.68 -6.70
CA LEU A 241 23.78 0.76 -6.98
C LEU A 241 24.90 1.57 -6.29
N VAL A 242 25.23 1.22 -5.04
CA VAL A 242 26.39 1.82 -4.34
C VAL A 242 27.70 1.55 -5.09
N LYS A 243 27.94 0.28 -5.45
CA LYS A 243 29.14 -0.16 -6.19
C LYS A 243 29.25 0.50 -7.56
N ALA A 244 28.12 0.75 -8.21
CA ALA A 244 28.04 1.44 -9.50
C ALA A 244 28.13 2.97 -9.39
N GLY A 245 28.50 3.52 -8.22
CA GLY A 245 28.73 4.94 -7.99
C GLY A 245 27.46 5.78 -7.84
N GLY A 246 26.34 5.16 -7.43
CA GLY A 246 25.06 5.85 -7.25
C GLY A 246 25.11 6.94 -6.19
N LYS A 247 24.48 8.09 -6.49
CA LYS A 247 24.19 9.18 -5.56
C LYS A 247 22.86 9.80 -5.89
N VAL A 248 22.00 9.96 -4.88
CA VAL A 248 20.71 10.63 -5.05
C VAL A 248 20.91 12.10 -5.41
N LYS A 249 20.13 12.60 -6.37
CA LYS A 249 20.20 13.98 -6.88
C LYS A 249 19.27 14.94 -6.14
N VAL A 250 18.30 14.40 -5.41
CA VAL A 250 17.27 15.18 -4.69
C VAL A 250 17.27 14.82 -3.21
N PRO A 251 16.75 15.68 -2.32
CA PRO A 251 16.53 15.32 -0.92
C PRO A 251 15.71 14.04 -0.83
N THR A 252 16.29 13.00 -0.25
CA THR A 252 15.69 11.66 -0.21
C THR A 252 15.66 11.14 1.22
N THR A 253 14.45 10.88 1.71
CA THR A 253 14.18 10.29 3.03
C THR A 253 14.00 8.79 2.93
N LEU A 254 14.12 8.08 4.05
CA LEU A 254 14.00 6.62 4.11
C LEU A 254 12.78 6.22 4.95
N ASN A 255 12.02 5.27 4.43
CA ASN A 255 10.99 4.57 5.18
C ASN A 255 11.61 3.68 6.27
N SER A 256 10.77 3.11 7.10
CA SER A 256 11.12 2.20 8.18
C SER A 256 11.92 1.00 7.67
N VAL A 257 12.95 0.61 8.42
CA VAL A 257 13.68 -0.65 8.21
C VAL A 257 13.06 -1.78 9.02
N SER A 258 13.47 -3.02 8.78
CA SER A 258 12.82 -4.20 9.36
C SER A 258 13.15 -4.44 10.85
N CYS A 259 14.00 -3.64 11.48
CA CYS A 259 14.27 -3.70 12.92
C CYS A 259 14.78 -2.36 13.47
N ASP A 260 14.67 -2.17 14.78
CA ASP A 260 15.28 -1.02 15.48
C ASP A 260 16.81 -1.08 15.32
N ARG A 261 17.40 -0.05 14.72
CA ARG A 261 18.82 0.00 14.38
C ARG A 261 19.76 -0.02 15.60
N GLN A 262 19.25 0.33 16.79
CA GLN A 262 20.05 0.39 18.01
C GLN A 262 19.65 -0.67 19.03
N GLN A 263 18.36 -1.04 19.09
CA GLN A 263 17.84 -1.91 20.14
C GLN A 263 17.51 -3.34 19.67
N TRP A 264 17.76 -3.68 18.41
CA TRP A 264 17.40 -4.98 17.85
C TRP A 264 17.83 -6.20 18.69
N LYS A 265 19.02 -6.13 19.37
CA LYS A 265 19.49 -7.20 20.27
C LYS A 265 18.60 -7.33 21.49
N ASN A 266 18.25 -6.21 22.12
CA ASN A 266 17.37 -6.19 23.30
C ASN A 266 15.95 -6.67 22.94
N LEU A 267 15.53 -6.40 21.70
CA LEU A 267 14.26 -6.88 21.15
C LEU A 267 14.31 -8.35 20.69
N GLY A 268 15.46 -9.01 20.80
CA GLY A 268 15.63 -10.42 20.46
C GLY A 268 15.56 -10.74 18.98
N VAL A 269 15.78 -9.75 18.10
CA VAL A 269 15.79 -9.98 16.66
C VAL A 269 16.98 -10.86 16.28
N PRO A 270 16.82 -11.91 15.43
CA PRO A 270 17.91 -12.78 15.01
C PRO A 270 19.06 -12.03 14.36
N ASP A 271 20.30 -12.39 14.69
CA ASP A 271 21.53 -11.71 14.26
C ASP A 271 21.64 -11.58 12.73
N GLU A 272 21.33 -12.66 12.01
CA GLU A 272 21.42 -12.70 10.55
C GLU A 272 20.42 -11.74 9.89
N TYR A 273 19.17 -11.80 10.33
CA TYR A 273 18.10 -10.91 9.85
C TYR A 273 18.39 -9.44 10.16
N ALA A 274 18.83 -9.15 11.41
CA ALA A 274 19.17 -7.80 11.81
C ALA A 274 20.32 -7.23 10.98
N ARG A 275 21.39 -8.01 10.76
CA ARG A 275 22.53 -7.57 9.93
C ARG A 275 22.12 -7.27 8.49
N ALA A 276 21.28 -8.11 7.90
CA ALA A 276 20.79 -7.89 6.54
C ALA A 276 19.94 -6.61 6.45
N SER A 277 18.98 -6.43 7.37
CA SER A 277 18.15 -5.22 7.47
C SER A 277 18.99 -3.95 7.69
N LEU A 278 19.96 -3.99 8.60
CA LEU A 278 20.88 -2.86 8.84
C LEU A 278 21.71 -2.54 7.60
N SER A 279 22.25 -3.57 6.93
CA SER A 279 23.08 -3.41 5.72
C SER A 279 22.28 -2.80 4.57
N LEU A 280 20.99 -3.14 4.43
CA LEU A 280 20.10 -2.51 3.45
C LEU A 280 19.93 -1.02 3.73
N GLY A 281 19.64 -0.64 4.98
CA GLY A 281 19.57 0.76 5.39
C GLY A 281 20.89 1.50 5.18
N ASP A 282 22.03 0.87 5.51
CA ASP A 282 23.37 1.45 5.31
C ASP A 282 23.71 1.66 3.82
N ALA A 283 23.26 0.77 2.93
CA ALA A 283 23.43 0.93 1.49
C ALA A 283 22.67 2.18 0.98
N TYR A 284 21.43 2.39 1.42
CA TYR A 284 20.68 3.61 1.07
C TYR A 284 21.34 4.88 1.64
N LEU A 285 21.87 4.83 2.87
CA LEU A 285 22.65 5.95 3.42
C LEU A 285 23.92 6.22 2.58
N ALA A 286 24.58 5.17 2.11
CA ALA A 286 25.75 5.30 1.24
C ALA A 286 25.40 5.91 -0.13
N LEU A 287 24.18 5.75 -0.63
CA LEU A 287 23.66 6.44 -1.82
C LEU A 287 23.38 7.94 -1.56
N GLY A 288 23.41 8.40 -0.30
CA GLY A 288 23.17 9.81 0.06
C GLY A 288 21.78 10.09 0.62
N CYS A 289 20.97 9.07 0.91
CA CYS A 289 19.69 9.24 1.55
C CYS A 289 19.83 9.69 3.02
N GLN A 290 18.82 10.39 3.53
CA GLN A 290 18.78 10.91 4.91
C GLN A 290 18.35 9.80 5.89
N PRO A 291 18.94 9.70 7.10
CA PRO A 291 18.63 8.64 8.08
C PRO A 291 17.32 8.91 8.84
N THR A 292 16.20 9.03 8.13
CA THR A 292 14.90 9.35 8.71
C THR A 292 14.16 8.14 9.24
N PHE A 293 14.26 7.00 8.58
CA PHE A 293 13.68 5.70 8.94
C PHE A 293 12.26 5.80 9.51
N THR A 294 11.34 6.36 8.70
CA THR A 294 9.97 6.61 9.14
C THR A 294 8.96 6.39 8.03
N CYS A 295 7.83 5.76 8.33
CA CYS A 295 6.69 5.66 7.42
C CYS A 295 5.82 6.94 7.38
N ALA A 296 6.21 7.99 8.11
CA ALA A 296 5.51 9.27 8.16
C ALA A 296 6.46 10.45 7.91
N PRO A 297 7.06 10.56 6.70
CA PRO A 297 8.06 11.60 6.38
C PRO A 297 7.49 13.02 6.51
N TYR A 298 6.19 13.19 6.32
CA TYR A 298 5.49 14.47 6.47
C TYR A 298 5.53 15.04 7.90
N LEU A 299 5.81 14.22 8.91
CA LEU A 299 6.04 14.70 10.29
C LEU A 299 7.39 15.41 10.47
N LEU A 300 8.31 15.28 9.50
CA LEU A 300 9.66 15.83 9.55
C LEU A 300 9.83 17.10 8.69
N LEU A 301 8.79 17.56 7.99
CA LEU A 301 8.87 18.67 7.04
C LEU A 301 9.08 20.03 7.71
N GLY A 302 8.76 20.19 9.00
CA GLY A 302 8.79 21.50 9.66
C GLY A 302 7.87 22.50 8.95
N GLU A 303 8.45 23.64 8.53
CA GLU A 303 7.71 24.70 7.79
C GLU A 303 7.76 24.54 6.26
N THR A 304 8.36 23.45 5.73
CA THR A 304 8.50 23.24 4.30
C THR A 304 7.15 22.97 3.65
N SER A 305 6.77 23.81 2.69
CA SER A 305 5.56 23.60 1.88
C SER A 305 5.89 22.75 0.65
N LEU A 306 5.14 21.69 0.46
CA LEU A 306 5.24 20.81 -0.72
C LEU A 306 4.11 21.06 -1.74
N ARG A 307 3.24 22.05 -1.51
CA ARG A 307 2.10 22.32 -2.38
C ARG A 307 2.54 22.58 -3.84
N GLY A 308 1.97 21.79 -4.75
CA GLY A 308 2.26 21.85 -6.19
C GLY A 308 3.62 21.29 -6.60
N GLN A 309 4.43 20.78 -5.66
CA GLN A 309 5.71 20.12 -5.97
C GLN A 309 5.48 18.69 -6.45
N ASP A 310 6.21 18.30 -7.48
CA ASP A 310 6.30 16.92 -7.93
C ASP A 310 7.27 16.15 -7.05
N LEU A 311 6.85 14.99 -6.55
CA LEU A 311 7.59 14.12 -5.64
C LEU A 311 7.65 12.70 -6.20
N CYS A 312 8.56 11.89 -5.67
CA CYS A 312 8.54 10.44 -5.85
C CYS A 312 8.56 9.76 -4.48
N TRP A 313 7.38 9.64 -3.86
CA TRP A 313 7.22 8.99 -2.55
C TRP A 313 6.63 7.59 -2.72
N GLY A 314 7.26 6.58 -2.10
CA GLY A 314 6.86 5.17 -2.22
C GLY A 314 5.84 4.72 -1.18
N GLU A 315 5.98 5.08 0.10
CA GLU A 315 5.10 4.61 1.20
C GLU A 315 3.64 5.04 0.99
N SER A 316 2.72 4.09 0.94
CA SER A 316 1.32 4.28 0.53
C SER A 316 0.56 5.33 1.36
N ASN A 317 0.75 5.35 2.70
CA ASN A 317 0.12 6.38 3.53
C ASN A 317 0.72 7.77 3.30
N ALA A 318 2.01 7.84 3.05
CA ALA A 318 2.70 9.10 2.78
C ALA A 318 2.31 9.68 1.42
N VAL A 319 2.08 8.84 0.42
CA VAL A 319 1.55 9.22 -0.90
C VAL A 319 0.18 9.89 -0.76
N VAL A 320 -0.77 9.23 -0.09
CA VAL A 320 -2.12 9.80 0.08
C VAL A 320 -2.06 11.10 0.89
N PHE A 321 -1.25 11.17 1.94
CA PHE A 321 -1.10 12.37 2.75
C PHE A 321 -0.46 13.52 1.96
N ALA A 322 0.59 13.24 1.18
CA ALA A 322 1.26 14.25 0.35
C ALA A 322 0.32 14.85 -0.69
N ASN A 323 -0.41 14.02 -1.42
CA ASN A 323 -1.36 14.48 -2.44
C ASN A 323 -2.54 15.22 -1.83
N SER A 324 -3.19 14.62 -0.83
CA SER A 324 -4.48 15.09 -0.30
C SER A 324 -4.32 16.23 0.71
N VAL A 325 -3.35 16.12 1.64
CA VAL A 325 -3.22 17.07 2.77
C VAL A 325 -2.21 18.16 2.46
N LEU A 326 -1.07 17.81 1.84
CA LEU A 326 -0.02 18.77 1.53
C LEU A 326 -0.21 19.43 0.16
N GLY A 327 -1.07 18.88 -0.72
CA GLY A 327 -1.29 19.37 -2.07
C GLY A 327 -0.08 19.17 -2.98
N ALA A 328 0.78 18.21 -2.69
CA ALA A 328 1.88 17.77 -3.54
C ALA A 328 1.39 16.85 -4.66
N ARG A 329 2.30 16.38 -5.51
CA ARG A 329 2.01 15.49 -6.63
C ARG A 329 2.93 14.29 -6.60
N THR A 330 2.40 13.10 -6.31
CA THR A 330 3.16 11.85 -6.32
C THR A 330 2.23 10.68 -6.63
N GLU A 331 2.67 9.77 -7.49
CA GLU A 331 1.98 8.50 -7.69
C GLU A 331 2.30 7.51 -6.56
N LYS A 332 1.59 6.39 -6.53
CA LYS A 332 2.02 5.21 -5.75
C LYS A 332 3.13 4.51 -6.52
N TYR A 333 4.37 4.88 -6.22
CA TYR A 333 5.53 4.27 -6.86
C TYR A 333 5.85 2.91 -6.26
N ALA A 334 6.18 1.95 -7.13
CA ALA A 334 6.72 0.67 -6.71
C ALA A 334 8.06 0.85 -6.00
N ASP A 335 8.34 0.00 -5.02
CA ASP A 335 9.67 -0.10 -4.44
C ASP A 335 10.70 -0.31 -5.58
N TYR A 336 11.88 0.25 -5.39
CA TYR A 336 12.98 0.36 -6.37
C TYR A 336 12.82 1.46 -7.42
N LEU A 337 11.59 1.81 -7.85
CA LEU A 337 11.39 2.93 -8.76
C LEU A 337 11.64 4.28 -8.06
N ASP A 338 11.32 4.37 -6.78
CA ASP A 338 11.58 5.51 -5.91
C ASP A 338 13.07 5.86 -5.81
N ILE A 339 13.94 4.87 -5.59
CA ILE A 339 15.39 5.09 -5.60
C ILE A 339 15.92 5.37 -7.01
N CYS A 340 15.38 4.74 -8.04
CA CYS A 340 15.74 5.05 -9.42
C CYS A 340 15.44 6.51 -9.77
N ALA A 341 14.24 6.99 -9.44
CA ALA A 341 13.84 8.37 -9.61
C ALA A 341 14.74 9.34 -8.80
N ALA A 342 15.10 8.98 -7.56
CA ALA A 342 15.99 9.78 -6.72
C ALA A 342 17.41 9.91 -7.32
N LEU A 343 17.95 8.84 -7.90
CA LEU A 343 19.27 8.81 -8.57
C LEU A 343 19.28 9.65 -9.86
N VAL A 344 18.13 9.72 -10.54
CA VAL A 344 17.97 10.48 -11.79
C VAL A 344 17.55 11.93 -11.52
N GLY A 345 16.75 12.18 -10.48
CA GLY A 345 16.14 13.47 -10.16
C GLY A 345 14.84 13.73 -10.94
N LYS A 346 14.31 12.71 -11.64
CA LYS A 346 13.11 12.79 -12.46
C LYS A 346 12.21 11.57 -12.25
N THR A 347 10.92 11.76 -12.55
CA THR A 347 9.95 10.67 -12.66
C THR A 347 9.09 10.85 -13.91
N VAL A 348 8.26 9.84 -14.22
CA VAL A 348 7.31 9.88 -15.33
C VAL A 348 6.18 10.84 -15.00
N LYS A 349 5.86 11.73 -15.93
CA LYS A 349 4.73 12.66 -15.81
C LYS A 349 3.45 11.93 -16.23
N THR A 350 2.75 11.34 -15.28
CA THR A 350 1.50 10.60 -15.49
C THR A 350 0.63 10.67 -14.24
N GLY A 351 -0.61 10.18 -14.33
CA GLY A 351 -1.52 10.11 -13.19
C GLY A 351 -1.71 11.46 -12.51
N VAL A 352 -1.58 11.52 -11.19
CA VAL A 352 -1.81 12.75 -10.38
C VAL A 352 -0.69 13.80 -10.48
N HIS A 353 0.37 13.56 -11.26
CA HIS A 353 1.28 14.62 -11.69
C HIS A 353 0.62 15.60 -12.66
N GLU A 354 -0.42 15.15 -13.36
CA GLU A 354 -1.21 15.94 -14.30
C GLU A 354 -2.48 16.48 -13.62
N GLU A 355 -2.78 17.76 -13.87
CA GLU A 355 -3.89 18.48 -13.22
C GLU A 355 -5.25 17.84 -13.51
N GLU A 356 -5.43 17.32 -14.75
CA GLU A 356 -6.68 16.71 -15.19
C GLU A 356 -7.02 15.46 -14.37
N ASN A 357 -6.02 14.68 -14.01
CA ASN A 357 -6.17 13.41 -13.30
C ASN A 357 -6.38 13.60 -11.79
N ARG A 358 -6.21 14.82 -11.27
CA ARG A 358 -6.47 15.15 -9.88
C ARG A 358 -7.93 15.49 -9.61
N ARG A 359 -8.73 15.70 -10.63
CA ARG A 359 -10.14 16.04 -10.49
C ARG A 359 -10.93 14.89 -9.86
N PRO A 360 -11.85 15.19 -8.93
CA PRO A 360 -12.75 14.18 -8.39
C PRO A 360 -13.56 13.48 -9.48
N GLN A 361 -13.69 12.16 -9.35
CA GLN A 361 -14.39 11.29 -10.29
C GLN A 361 -15.61 10.60 -9.66
N ILE A 362 -15.70 10.63 -8.33
CA ILE A 362 -16.80 10.08 -7.54
C ILE A 362 -17.04 10.93 -6.30
N VAL A 363 -18.30 11.09 -5.90
CA VAL A 363 -18.68 11.75 -4.64
C VAL A 363 -19.03 10.70 -3.61
N ILE A 364 -18.45 10.84 -2.41
CA ILE A 364 -18.78 10.05 -1.22
C ILE A 364 -19.38 11.00 -0.20
N ASP A 365 -20.66 10.82 0.12
CA ASP A 365 -21.40 11.70 1.02
C ASP A 365 -21.60 11.06 2.40
N ALA A 366 -20.88 11.56 3.38
CA ALA A 366 -21.00 11.20 4.78
C ALA A 366 -21.76 12.28 5.62
N THR A 367 -22.31 13.32 4.98
CA THR A 367 -22.92 14.46 5.67
C THR A 367 -24.00 14.03 6.66
N GLY A 368 -24.89 13.14 6.23
CA GLY A 368 -26.00 12.66 7.06
C GLY A 368 -25.52 11.90 8.30
N VAL A 369 -24.66 10.92 8.10
CA VAL A 369 -24.17 10.06 9.19
C VAL A 369 -23.23 10.81 10.15
N LEU A 370 -22.36 11.69 9.65
CA LEU A 370 -21.47 12.49 10.49
C LEU A 370 -22.24 13.55 11.29
N GLY A 371 -23.29 14.14 10.69
CA GLY A 371 -24.20 15.03 11.40
C GLY A 371 -24.93 14.31 12.55
N GLU A 372 -25.40 13.10 12.35
CA GLU A 372 -26.01 12.26 13.38
C GLU A 372 -25.03 11.92 14.51
N ILE A 373 -23.78 11.55 14.16
CA ILE A 373 -22.72 11.26 15.13
C ILE A 373 -22.43 12.48 16.00
N VAL A 374 -22.27 13.66 15.42
CA VAL A 374 -22.01 14.90 16.18
C VAL A 374 -23.17 15.23 17.12
N LEU A 375 -24.41 15.14 16.65
CA LEU A 375 -25.59 15.42 17.46
C LEU A 375 -25.72 14.50 18.68
N ASN A 376 -25.40 13.22 18.51
CA ASN A 376 -25.62 12.20 19.54
C ASN A 376 -24.37 11.97 20.42
N HIS A 377 -23.16 12.26 19.92
CA HIS A 377 -21.90 11.80 20.53
C HIS A 377 -20.79 12.85 20.57
N SER A 378 -21.11 14.15 20.50
CA SER A 378 -20.12 15.26 20.45
C SER A 378 -19.09 15.28 21.60
N HIS A 379 -19.34 14.59 22.70
CA HIS A 379 -18.44 14.51 23.85
C HIS A 379 -17.58 13.25 23.89
N GLN A 380 -17.75 12.35 22.91
CA GLN A 380 -17.03 11.08 22.86
C GLN A 380 -15.74 11.18 22.03
N PRO A 381 -14.73 10.34 22.33
CA PRO A 381 -13.54 10.26 21.51
C PRO A 381 -13.88 9.84 20.07
N MET A 382 -13.40 10.61 19.08
CA MET A 382 -13.66 10.39 17.67
C MET A 382 -12.43 9.84 16.92
N ASP A 383 -11.35 9.52 17.62
CA ASP A 383 -10.08 9.13 17.00
C ASP A 383 -10.20 7.85 16.15
N SER A 384 -11.00 6.86 16.59
CA SER A 384 -11.22 5.64 15.82
C SER A 384 -12.18 5.82 14.62
N LEU A 385 -12.92 6.94 14.52
CA LEU A 385 -13.78 7.24 13.37
C LEU A 385 -12.96 7.49 12.10
N PHE A 386 -11.86 8.24 12.20
CA PHE A 386 -11.07 8.63 11.03
C PHE A 386 -10.44 7.45 10.29
N PRO A 387 -9.80 6.47 10.94
CA PRO A 387 -9.32 5.28 10.23
C PRO A 387 -10.45 4.42 9.67
N VAL A 388 -11.63 4.35 10.32
CA VAL A 388 -12.80 3.63 9.78
C VAL A 388 -13.32 4.33 8.52
N LEU A 389 -13.50 5.65 8.59
CA LEU A 389 -13.97 6.44 7.46
C LEU A 389 -12.98 6.38 6.29
N GLY A 390 -11.67 6.48 6.57
CA GLY A 390 -10.63 6.35 5.54
C GLY A 390 -10.63 4.98 4.87
N HIS A 391 -10.75 3.89 5.64
CA HIS A 391 -10.84 2.53 5.13
C HIS A 391 -12.06 2.33 4.23
N LEU A 392 -13.23 2.83 4.65
CA LEU A 392 -14.45 2.78 3.87
C LEU A 392 -14.35 3.59 2.58
N CYS A 393 -13.86 4.83 2.65
CA CYS A 393 -13.65 5.68 1.47
C CYS A 393 -12.69 5.03 0.46
N GLY A 394 -11.62 4.39 0.93
CA GLY A 394 -10.71 3.64 0.07
C GLY A 394 -11.40 2.49 -0.67
N THR A 395 -12.27 1.76 0.02
CA THR A 395 -13.06 0.68 -0.57
C THR A 395 -14.07 1.19 -1.60
N LEU A 396 -14.78 2.30 -1.28
CA LEU A 396 -15.80 2.88 -2.14
C LEU A 396 -15.23 3.62 -3.35
N SER A 397 -13.96 4.02 -3.32
CA SER A 397 -13.32 4.79 -4.39
C SER A 397 -13.18 4.02 -5.71
N ASP A 398 -13.08 2.69 -5.63
CA ASP A 398 -12.91 1.80 -6.81
C ASP A 398 -11.82 2.30 -7.78
N GLY A 399 -10.69 2.78 -7.22
CA GLY A 399 -9.55 3.30 -7.97
C GLY A 399 -9.68 4.76 -8.48
N MET A 400 -10.84 5.36 -8.33
CA MET A 400 -11.11 6.74 -8.71
C MET A 400 -10.64 7.73 -7.64
N VAL A 401 -10.42 8.99 -8.02
CA VAL A 401 -10.20 10.08 -7.08
C VAL A 401 -11.53 10.49 -6.45
N PRO A 402 -11.76 10.28 -5.14
CA PRO A 402 -13.02 10.62 -4.51
C PRO A 402 -13.03 12.04 -3.94
N LEU A 403 -14.24 12.63 -3.87
CA LEU A 403 -14.56 13.82 -3.08
C LEU A 403 -15.43 13.40 -1.89
N LEU A 404 -14.89 13.52 -0.69
CA LEU A 404 -15.62 13.25 0.57
C LEU A 404 -16.31 14.52 1.07
N LEU A 405 -17.61 14.42 1.37
CA LEU A 405 -18.43 15.47 1.98
C LEU A 405 -18.77 15.11 3.45
N GLY A 406 -18.99 16.13 4.28
CA GLY A 406 -19.52 15.99 5.64
C GLY A 406 -18.54 16.34 6.76
N LEU A 407 -17.27 16.64 6.44
CA LEU A 407 -16.26 17.07 7.43
C LEU A 407 -16.00 18.59 7.41
N GLU A 408 -16.71 19.38 6.61
CA GLU A 408 -16.45 20.81 6.37
C GLU A 408 -16.50 21.66 7.64
N SER A 409 -17.34 21.29 8.61
CA SER A 409 -17.49 21.99 9.88
C SER A 409 -16.66 21.41 11.03
N TRP A 410 -15.90 20.34 10.77
CA TRP A 410 -15.09 19.66 11.78
C TRP A 410 -13.72 20.33 11.93
N ASN A 411 -13.25 20.45 13.17
CA ASN A 411 -11.87 20.87 13.43
C ASN A 411 -10.93 19.67 13.36
N VAL A 412 -10.70 19.19 12.13
CA VAL A 412 -9.90 17.97 11.88
C VAL A 412 -8.42 18.26 12.09
N THR A 413 -7.75 17.46 12.92
CA THR A 413 -6.32 17.60 13.20
C THR A 413 -5.46 16.86 12.15
N MET A 414 -4.17 17.23 12.06
CA MET A 414 -3.22 16.54 11.20
C MET A 414 -3.05 15.04 11.55
N ASP A 415 -3.13 14.69 12.83
CA ASP A 415 -3.05 13.30 13.28
C ASP A 415 -4.29 12.49 12.87
N GLN A 416 -5.47 13.11 12.87
CA GLN A 416 -6.69 12.49 12.35
C GLN A 416 -6.61 12.28 10.83
N LEU A 417 -6.11 13.28 10.08
CA LEU A 417 -5.85 13.13 8.63
C LEU A 417 -4.79 12.06 8.35
N LYS A 418 -3.76 11.95 9.19
CA LYS A 418 -2.75 10.88 9.12
C LYS A 418 -3.40 9.50 9.26
N ALA A 419 -4.24 9.31 10.27
CA ALA A 419 -4.94 8.04 10.51
C ALA A 419 -5.92 7.72 9.36
N PHE A 420 -6.65 8.72 8.86
CA PHE A 420 -7.55 8.61 7.71
C PHE A 420 -6.79 8.20 6.45
N CYS A 421 -5.73 8.94 6.07
CA CYS A 421 -4.94 8.69 4.86
C CYS A 421 -4.26 7.32 4.88
N ALA A 422 -3.80 6.86 6.06
CA ALA A 422 -3.20 5.55 6.21
C ALA A 422 -4.21 4.42 5.95
N ALA A 423 -5.42 4.55 6.48
CA ALA A 423 -6.47 3.57 6.25
C ALA A 423 -7.02 3.62 4.81
N PHE A 424 -7.17 4.82 4.23
CA PHE A 424 -7.55 5.01 2.83
C PHE A 424 -6.55 4.34 1.88
N GLY A 425 -5.25 4.60 2.06
CA GLY A 425 -4.18 4.02 1.24
C GLY A 425 -4.05 2.50 1.35
N THR A 426 -4.65 1.89 2.38
CA THR A 426 -4.66 0.44 2.62
C THR A 426 -5.66 -0.28 1.70
N THR A 427 -6.84 0.29 1.49
CA THR A 427 -7.93 -0.32 0.71
C THR A 427 -8.10 0.28 -0.66
N GLY A 428 -7.77 1.58 -0.82
CA GLY A 428 -7.86 2.29 -2.08
C GLY A 428 -6.60 2.15 -2.95
N THR A 429 -6.79 2.07 -4.26
CA THR A 429 -5.69 2.18 -5.24
C THR A 429 -5.43 3.63 -5.66
N SER A 430 -6.39 4.54 -5.49
CA SER A 430 -6.22 5.97 -5.75
C SER A 430 -5.13 6.58 -4.85
N PRO A 431 -4.19 7.37 -5.39
CA PRO A 431 -3.16 8.05 -4.60
C PRO A 431 -3.66 9.36 -3.96
N LEU A 432 -4.89 9.78 -4.22
CA LEU A 432 -5.46 11.08 -3.86
C LEU A 432 -6.91 10.93 -3.42
N ILE A 433 -7.30 11.69 -2.40
CA ILE A 433 -8.69 11.95 -2.00
C ILE A 433 -8.85 13.44 -1.69
N HIS A 434 -9.94 14.04 -2.14
CA HIS A 434 -10.35 15.37 -1.73
C HIS A 434 -11.33 15.28 -0.57
N ILE A 435 -11.15 16.12 0.44
CA ILE A 435 -12.07 16.27 1.58
C ILE A 435 -12.56 17.71 1.56
N ALA A 436 -13.85 17.91 1.31
CA ALA A 436 -14.46 19.22 1.19
C ALA A 436 -14.19 20.11 2.41
N GLY A 437 -13.78 21.35 2.20
CA GLY A 437 -13.44 22.32 3.23
C GLY A 437 -12.13 22.05 4.00
N ILE A 438 -11.39 20.97 3.68
CA ILE A 438 -10.18 20.54 4.43
C ILE A 438 -8.95 20.45 3.54
N THR A 439 -9.01 19.68 2.45
CA THR A 439 -7.85 19.48 1.57
C THR A 439 -7.63 20.66 0.63
N PRO A 440 -6.37 21.00 0.27
CA PRO A 440 -6.03 22.25 -0.43
C PRO A 440 -6.80 22.49 -1.73
N GLU A 441 -7.13 21.45 -2.47
CA GLU A 441 -7.82 21.54 -3.77
C GLU A 441 -9.37 21.53 -3.63
N ALA A 442 -9.89 21.31 -2.42
CA ALA A 442 -11.32 21.27 -2.10
C ALA A 442 -11.71 22.27 -0.98
N LEU A 443 -10.89 23.32 -0.73
CA LEU A 443 -11.18 24.36 0.26
C LEU A 443 -12.30 25.31 -0.18
N ASP A 444 -12.39 25.58 -1.49
CA ASP A 444 -13.38 26.50 -2.04
C ASP A 444 -14.70 25.77 -2.27
N ALA A 445 -15.75 26.21 -1.58
CA ALA A 445 -17.09 25.62 -1.69
C ALA A 445 -17.66 25.69 -3.13
N SER A 446 -17.28 26.72 -3.93
CA SER A 446 -17.71 26.81 -5.31
C SER A 446 -17.06 25.76 -6.21
N VAL A 447 -15.79 25.43 -5.95
CA VAL A 447 -15.09 24.34 -6.64
C VAL A 447 -15.71 22.98 -6.27
N VAL A 448 -15.98 22.76 -4.98
CA VAL A 448 -16.66 21.55 -4.48
C VAL A 448 -18.03 21.40 -5.16
N GLN A 449 -18.83 22.48 -5.20
CA GLN A 449 -20.15 22.46 -5.83
C GLN A 449 -20.07 22.14 -7.32
N LEU A 450 -19.12 22.74 -8.03
CA LEU A 450 -18.89 22.45 -9.45
C LEU A 450 -18.52 20.99 -9.68
N CYS A 451 -17.65 20.41 -8.84
CA CYS A 451 -17.32 18.99 -8.91
C CYS A 451 -18.56 18.10 -8.73
N ILE A 452 -19.42 18.40 -7.73
CA ILE A 452 -20.65 17.64 -7.50
C ILE A 452 -21.57 17.69 -8.72
N GLU A 453 -21.70 18.85 -9.36
CA GLU A 453 -22.58 19.05 -10.53
C GLU A 453 -22.05 18.40 -11.81
N THR A 454 -20.74 18.21 -11.93
CA THR A 454 -20.10 17.68 -13.16
C THR A 454 -19.81 16.18 -13.11
N ILE A 455 -19.83 15.56 -11.91
CA ILE A 455 -19.64 14.12 -11.76
C ILE A 455 -20.92 13.38 -12.13
N GLU A 456 -20.89 12.63 -13.24
CA GLU A 456 -22.06 11.88 -13.74
C GLU A 456 -22.36 10.61 -12.92
N ARG A 457 -21.40 10.11 -12.14
CA ARG A 457 -21.56 8.89 -11.33
C ARG A 457 -22.50 9.14 -10.14
N PRO A 458 -23.30 8.14 -9.74
CA PRO A 458 -24.13 8.25 -8.55
C PRO A 458 -23.28 8.51 -7.31
N THR A 459 -23.71 9.46 -6.47
CA THR A 459 -23.11 9.72 -5.16
C THR A 459 -23.24 8.49 -4.27
N GLN A 460 -22.13 8.09 -3.66
CA GLN A 460 -22.09 7.02 -2.65
C GLN A 460 -22.43 7.63 -1.28
N VAL A 461 -23.61 7.35 -0.77
CA VAL A 461 -24.03 7.85 0.55
C VAL A 461 -23.64 6.86 1.63
N ILE A 462 -22.82 7.30 2.58
CA ILE A 462 -22.40 6.49 3.74
C ILE A 462 -23.51 6.46 4.79
N THR A 463 -23.82 5.27 5.26
CA THR A 463 -24.77 5.02 6.35
C THR A 463 -24.04 4.65 7.65
N ILE A 464 -24.78 4.64 8.76
CA ILE A 464 -24.23 4.16 10.05
C ILE A 464 -23.89 2.66 10.00
N ASP A 465 -24.63 1.88 9.23
CA ASP A 465 -24.37 0.44 9.06
C ASP A 465 -23.09 0.21 8.27
N ASP A 466 -22.77 1.02 7.25
CA ASP A 466 -21.50 0.93 6.49
C ASP A 466 -20.30 1.20 7.41
N LEU A 467 -20.40 2.18 8.31
CA LEU A 467 -19.35 2.46 9.30
C LEU A 467 -19.21 1.33 10.32
N TYR A 468 -20.32 0.73 10.75
CA TYR A 468 -20.33 -0.42 11.65
C TYR A 468 -19.68 -1.65 11.01
N ASP A 469 -20.08 -1.98 9.79
CA ASP A 469 -19.55 -3.12 9.05
C ASP A 469 -18.05 -2.94 8.80
N THR A 470 -17.62 -1.72 8.44
CA THR A 470 -16.20 -1.39 8.28
C THR A 470 -15.43 -1.53 9.58
N TYR A 471 -15.95 -1.00 10.69
CA TYR A 471 -15.34 -1.18 12.02
C TYR A 471 -15.19 -2.66 12.36
N SER A 472 -16.24 -3.44 12.11
CA SER A 472 -16.28 -4.89 12.40
C SER A 472 -15.27 -5.68 11.56
N THR A 473 -14.97 -5.25 10.32
CA THR A 473 -13.96 -5.92 9.47
C THR A 473 -12.54 -5.75 10.00
N LEU A 474 -12.29 -4.69 10.78
CA LEU A 474 -10.99 -4.42 11.40
C LEU A 474 -10.77 -5.24 12.69
N ASP A 475 -11.78 -5.97 13.16
CA ASP A 475 -11.74 -6.84 14.32
C ASP A 475 -11.80 -8.32 13.91
N SER A 476 -10.65 -8.97 13.74
CA SER A 476 -10.57 -10.38 13.31
C SER A 476 -10.89 -11.38 14.43
N SER A 477 -11.10 -10.93 15.66
CA SER A 477 -11.29 -11.78 16.85
C SER A 477 -12.72 -11.73 17.37
N ASN A 478 -13.51 -12.71 17.01
CA ASN A 478 -14.93 -12.80 17.43
C ASN A 478 -15.17 -13.25 18.88
N SER A 479 -14.13 -13.58 19.67
CA SER A 479 -14.35 -14.25 20.96
C SER A 479 -13.36 -13.97 22.08
N SER A 480 -12.20 -13.34 21.83
CA SER A 480 -11.20 -13.11 22.87
C SER A 480 -11.37 -11.74 23.54
N GLU A 481 -11.59 -11.72 24.84
CA GLU A 481 -11.55 -10.49 25.64
C GLU A 481 -10.13 -10.18 26.13
N SER A 482 -9.22 -11.17 26.18
CA SER A 482 -7.84 -11.00 26.65
C SER A 482 -6.96 -10.36 25.59
N ILE A 483 -6.17 -9.37 25.99
CA ILE A 483 -5.19 -8.69 25.14
C ILE A 483 -3.78 -9.01 25.63
N ASP A 484 -2.95 -9.51 24.74
CA ASP A 484 -1.54 -9.84 25.00
C ASP A 484 -0.61 -8.67 24.65
N LEU A 485 -0.92 -7.95 23.55
CA LEU A 485 -0.12 -6.83 23.07
C LEU A 485 -1.03 -5.67 22.64
N VAL A 486 -0.71 -4.47 23.07
CA VAL A 486 -1.22 -3.21 22.53
C VAL A 486 -0.16 -2.61 21.60
N ALA A 487 -0.48 -2.49 20.32
CA ALA A 487 0.42 -2.05 19.25
C ALA A 487 0.03 -0.67 18.74
N LEU A 488 0.85 0.36 18.98
CA LEU A 488 0.60 1.76 18.69
C LEU A 488 1.63 2.33 17.70
N GLY A 489 1.28 3.40 16.97
CA GLY A 489 2.21 4.09 16.06
C GLY A 489 2.34 3.43 14.69
N ASN A 490 1.23 3.17 14.03
CA ASN A 490 1.17 2.82 12.61
C ASN A 490 0.10 3.68 11.90
N PRO A 491 0.52 4.74 11.16
CA PRO A 491 1.89 5.26 10.99
C PRO A 491 2.52 5.76 12.29
N HIS A 492 3.85 5.99 12.25
CA HIS A 492 4.65 6.44 13.38
C HIS A 492 3.99 7.56 14.18
N LEU A 493 4.11 7.48 15.53
CA LEU A 493 3.55 8.49 16.42
C LEU A 493 4.14 9.87 16.15
N SER A 494 3.27 10.87 16.13
CA SER A 494 3.64 12.27 16.20
C SER A 494 3.96 12.71 17.65
N VAL A 495 4.57 13.88 17.81
CA VAL A 495 4.80 14.49 19.13
C VAL A 495 3.47 14.76 19.85
N ASN A 496 2.44 15.19 19.11
CA ASN A 496 1.11 15.47 19.66
C ASN A 496 0.40 14.18 20.11
N GLU A 497 0.54 13.09 19.37
CA GLU A 497 0.00 11.78 19.78
C GLU A 497 0.71 11.25 21.03
N CYS A 498 2.05 11.39 21.13
CA CYS A 498 2.78 11.05 22.36
C CYS A 498 2.29 11.90 23.55
N LYS A 499 2.03 13.19 23.34
CA LYS A 499 1.46 14.07 24.36
C LYS A 499 0.08 13.58 24.80
N ALA A 500 -0.85 13.39 23.88
CA ALA A 500 -2.21 12.93 24.17
C ALA A 500 -2.21 11.57 24.90
N LEU A 501 -1.39 10.62 24.44
CA LEU A 501 -1.27 9.32 25.08
C LEU A 501 -0.69 9.45 26.49
N SER A 502 0.33 10.29 26.72
CA SER A 502 0.91 10.53 28.04
C SER A 502 -0.07 11.13 29.05
N GLU A 503 -1.04 11.92 28.56
CA GLU A 503 -2.14 12.45 29.37
C GLU A 503 -3.17 11.37 29.70
N LEU A 504 -3.51 10.50 28.76
CA LEU A 504 -4.46 9.40 28.94
C LEU A 504 -3.99 8.33 29.94
N VAL A 505 -2.70 8.01 29.98
CA VAL A 505 -2.16 7.02 30.93
C VAL A 505 -1.92 7.60 32.33
N SER A 506 -2.05 8.92 32.51
CA SER A 506 -1.76 9.61 33.77
C SER A 506 -2.61 9.06 34.92
N GLY A 507 -1.95 8.71 36.04
CA GLY A 507 -2.61 8.15 37.22
C GLY A 507 -3.05 6.69 37.09
N SER A 508 -2.71 6.02 36.00
CA SER A 508 -3.02 4.61 35.75
C SER A 508 -1.77 3.75 35.86
N SER A 509 -1.94 2.44 36.04
CA SER A 509 -0.87 1.46 36.04
C SER A 509 -1.17 0.35 35.05
N LYS A 510 -0.19 0.00 34.23
CA LYS A 510 -0.30 -1.07 33.24
C LYS A 510 -0.38 -2.43 33.93
N LYS A 511 -1.23 -3.32 33.45
CA LYS A 511 -1.27 -4.72 33.86
C LYS A 511 0.00 -5.44 33.39
N GLU A 512 0.63 -6.20 34.28
CA GLU A 512 1.91 -6.86 33.99
C GLU A 512 1.83 -7.83 32.80
N SER A 513 0.69 -8.53 32.65
CA SER A 513 0.47 -9.51 31.58
C SER A 513 0.25 -8.91 30.19
N VAL A 514 0.09 -7.58 30.09
CA VAL A 514 -0.11 -6.90 28.79
C VAL A 514 1.16 -6.19 28.40
N ARG A 515 1.67 -6.48 27.21
CA ARG A 515 2.75 -5.71 26.62
C ARG A 515 2.17 -4.50 25.88
N VAL A 516 2.77 -3.34 26.01
CA VAL A 516 2.39 -2.13 25.29
C VAL A 516 3.60 -1.61 24.55
N MET A 517 3.51 -1.52 23.23
CA MET A 517 4.62 -1.09 22.39
C MET A 517 4.19 0.00 21.43
N ALA A 518 5.08 0.95 21.16
CA ALA A 518 4.82 2.08 20.27
C ALA A 518 5.96 2.33 19.29
N CYS A 519 5.64 2.51 18.01
CA CYS A 519 6.60 2.89 16.98
C CYS A 519 6.61 4.40 16.74
N MET A 520 7.82 5.00 16.67
CA MET A 520 7.97 6.40 16.26
C MET A 520 9.32 6.62 15.55
N SER A 521 9.42 7.73 14.81
CA SER A 521 10.70 8.12 14.23
C SER A 521 11.68 8.54 15.30
N ARG A 522 12.91 8.04 15.25
CA ARG A 522 14.01 8.49 16.13
C ARG A 522 14.28 9.99 16.02
N SER A 523 14.05 10.57 14.85
CA SER A 523 14.20 12.01 14.61
C SER A 523 13.26 12.88 15.45
N LEU A 524 12.13 12.33 15.92
CA LEU A 524 11.16 13.03 16.77
C LEU A 524 11.35 12.77 18.27
N GLN A 525 12.23 11.83 18.65
CA GLN A 525 12.42 11.43 20.04
C GLN A 525 12.80 12.61 20.95
N ALA A 526 13.68 13.48 20.48
CA ALA A 526 14.10 14.64 21.27
C ALA A 526 12.95 15.63 21.53
N ALA A 527 12.08 15.86 20.53
CA ALA A 527 10.93 16.74 20.66
C ALA A 527 9.82 16.15 21.55
N ALA A 528 9.71 14.82 21.60
CA ALA A 528 8.71 14.11 22.41
C ALA A 528 9.25 13.65 23.78
N LYS A 529 10.49 14.00 24.16
CA LYS A 529 11.24 13.42 25.26
C LYS A 529 10.44 13.30 26.57
N ASP A 530 9.79 14.37 27.01
CA ASP A 530 9.08 14.37 28.30
C ASP A 530 7.81 13.49 28.27
N HIS A 531 7.16 13.40 27.12
CA HIS A 531 6.00 12.54 26.90
C HIS A 531 6.42 11.07 26.81
N VAL A 532 7.49 10.79 26.07
CA VAL A 532 8.08 9.44 25.97
C VAL A 532 8.49 8.93 27.35
N ALA A 533 9.17 9.75 28.18
CA ALA A 533 9.58 9.34 29.52
C ALA A 533 8.39 8.95 30.40
N ARG A 534 7.28 9.69 30.36
CA ARG A 534 6.05 9.34 31.11
C ARG A 534 5.41 8.05 30.59
N LEU A 535 5.44 7.84 29.29
CA LEU A 535 4.92 6.62 28.67
C LEU A 535 5.78 5.39 29.01
N GLU A 536 7.10 5.55 29.04
CA GLU A 536 8.04 4.50 29.51
C GLU A 536 7.84 4.19 30.99
N GLU A 537 7.58 5.21 31.84
CA GLU A 537 7.23 5.02 33.25
C GLU A 537 5.91 4.23 33.42
N PHE A 538 4.91 4.47 32.57
CA PHE A 538 3.69 3.65 32.53
C PHE A 538 3.98 2.22 32.05
N GLY A 539 5.06 1.97 31.31
CA GLY A 539 5.47 0.69 30.78
C GLY A 539 5.23 0.51 29.28
N VAL A 540 5.20 1.60 28.50
CA VAL A 540 5.26 1.55 27.04
C VAL A 540 6.69 1.27 26.59
N GLU A 541 6.89 0.27 25.77
CA GLU A 541 8.16 -0.02 25.10
C GLU A 541 8.20 0.70 23.75
N PHE A 542 9.11 1.67 23.59
CA PHE A 542 9.28 2.36 22.31
C PHE A 542 10.23 1.59 21.39
N ILE A 543 9.83 1.49 20.13
CA ILE A 543 10.65 0.98 19.03
C ILE A 543 10.83 2.11 18.01
N TYR A 544 12.07 2.27 17.56
CA TYR A 544 12.44 3.32 16.62
C TYR A 544 12.90 2.74 15.29
N ASP A 545 12.92 3.57 14.25
CA ASP A 545 13.44 3.25 12.92
C ASP A 545 12.69 2.14 12.16
N THR A 546 11.70 1.48 12.79
CA THR A 546 10.90 0.39 12.24
C THR A 546 9.41 0.63 12.47
N CYS A 547 8.58 -0.11 11.76
CA CYS A 547 7.13 0.02 11.79
C CYS A 547 6.47 -1.34 12.03
N TRP A 548 5.24 -1.35 12.54
CA TRP A 548 4.48 -2.59 12.80
C TRP A 548 4.33 -3.49 11.58
N CYS A 549 4.22 -2.93 10.37
CA CYS A 549 4.15 -3.73 9.15
C CYS A 549 5.46 -4.46 8.81
N MET A 550 6.58 -4.12 9.49
CA MET A 550 7.91 -4.71 9.31
C MET A 550 8.27 -5.69 10.43
N LEU A 551 7.51 -5.68 11.53
CA LEU A 551 7.72 -6.52 12.71
C LEU A 551 6.83 -7.76 12.60
N LEU A 552 7.35 -8.82 11.99
CA LEU A 552 6.54 -9.99 11.61
C LEU A 552 6.65 -11.14 12.61
N ASP A 553 7.75 -11.21 13.36
CA ASP A 553 8.14 -12.40 14.12
C ASP A 553 8.32 -12.13 15.61
N PRO A 554 8.24 -13.21 16.43
CA PRO A 554 8.67 -13.17 17.82
C PRO A 554 10.16 -12.76 17.96
N PRO A 555 10.54 -12.16 19.09
CA PRO A 555 9.74 -11.95 20.28
C PRO A 555 8.99 -10.61 20.33
N VAL A 556 9.11 -9.76 19.29
CA VAL A 556 8.37 -8.49 19.23
C VAL A 556 6.89 -8.80 19.11
N ILE A 557 6.52 -9.60 18.15
CA ILE A 557 5.18 -10.17 18.03
C ILE A 557 5.03 -11.33 19.02
N PRO A 558 3.87 -11.51 19.68
CA PRO A 558 3.65 -12.63 20.60
C PRO A 558 3.93 -13.99 19.95
N ILE A 559 4.54 -14.91 20.72
CA ILE A 559 4.92 -16.24 20.23
C ILE A 559 3.69 -17.07 19.86
N SER A 560 2.64 -17.07 20.70
CA SER A 560 1.43 -17.83 20.45
C SER A 560 0.63 -17.26 19.28
N LYS A 561 0.22 -18.13 18.36
CA LYS A 561 -0.70 -17.75 17.28
C LYS A 561 -2.12 -17.45 17.78
N ASP A 562 -2.47 -17.87 18.99
CA ASP A 562 -3.74 -17.55 19.64
C ASP A 562 -3.75 -16.19 20.34
N SER A 563 -2.59 -15.53 20.43
CA SER A 563 -2.47 -14.20 21.04
C SER A 563 -3.29 -13.17 20.29
N THR A 564 -3.81 -12.22 21.06
CA THR A 564 -4.63 -11.12 20.55
C THR A 564 -3.86 -9.80 20.67
N ILE A 565 -3.77 -9.10 19.55
CA ILE A 565 -3.14 -7.78 19.41
C ILE A 565 -4.25 -6.73 19.26
N LEU A 566 -4.23 -5.69 20.09
CA LEU A 566 -5.10 -4.53 19.97
C LEU A 566 -4.33 -3.35 19.38
N THR A 567 -4.93 -2.67 18.41
CA THR A 567 -4.34 -1.47 17.79
C THR A 567 -5.41 -0.40 17.52
N ASN A 568 -4.99 0.86 17.50
CA ASN A 568 -5.82 1.99 17.04
C ASN A 568 -5.60 2.33 15.55
N SER A 569 -4.76 1.57 14.87
CA SER A 569 -4.44 1.77 13.46
C SER A 569 -5.33 0.92 12.56
N GLY A 570 -6.17 1.56 11.72
CA GLY A 570 -6.92 0.85 10.69
C GLY A 570 -6.01 0.14 9.68
N LYS A 571 -4.86 0.74 9.34
CA LYS A 571 -3.85 0.11 8.46
C LYS A 571 -3.33 -1.19 9.07
N TYR A 572 -2.91 -1.18 10.35
CA TYR A 572 -2.33 -2.36 10.98
C TYR A 572 -3.38 -3.42 11.33
N ALA A 573 -4.59 -3.02 11.70
CA ALA A 573 -5.70 -3.94 11.90
C ALA A 573 -6.04 -4.72 10.61
N HIS A 574 -5.90 -4.08 9.45
CA HIS A 574 -6.13 -4.71 8.15
C HIS A 574 -5.01 -5.68 7.76
N TYR A 575 -3.74 -5.24 7.80
CA TYR A 575 -2.62 -6.07 7.33
C TYR A 575 -2.14 -7.08 8.38
N GLY A 576 -2.25 -6.76 9.65
CA GLY A 576 -1.66 -7.52 10.74
C GLY A 576 -2.03 -9.00 10.78
N PRO A 577 -3.31 -9.39 10.60
CA PRO A 577 -3.71 -10.80 10.57
C PRO A 577 -2.97 -11.62 9.51
N GLY A 578 -2.83 -11.08 8.30
CA GLY A 578 -2.08 -11.73 7.21
C GLY A 578 -0.58 -11.79 7.49
N LEU A 579 -0.01 -10.68 7.97
CA LEU A 579 1.43 -10.56 8.22
C LEU A 579 1.91 -11.43 9.38
N THR A 580 1.18 -11.47 10.50
CA THR A 580 1.66 -12.08 11.74
C THR A 580 0.98 -13.40 12.10
N GLN A 581 -0.14 -13.73 11.46
CA GLN A 581 -0.97 -14.90 11.79
C GLN A 581 -1.46 -14.87 13.25
N ARG A 582 -1.78 -13.66 13.79
CA ARG A 582 -2.34 -13.43 15.12
C ARG A 582 -3.76 -12.88 15.01
N LYS A 583 -4.50 -12.88 16.12
CA LYS A 583 -5.83 -12.26 16.21
C LYS A 583 -5.69 -10.77 16.45
N TYR A 584 -6.49 -9.97 15.77
CA TYR A 584 -6.45 -8.51 15.90
C TYR A 584 -7.75 -7.97 16.42
N ARG A 585 -7.64 -6.93 17.25
CA ARG A 585 -8.71 -6.08 17.72
C ARG A 585 -8.40 -4.65 17.31
N PHE A 586 -9.44 -3.92 16.98
CA PHE A 586 -9.35 -2.50 16.65
C PHE A 586 -10.12 -1.67 17.69
N GLY A 587 -9.55 -0.54 18.13
CA GLY A 587 -10.20 0.34 19.10
C GLY A 587 -9.62 1.75 19.09
N SER A 588 -10.23 2.64 19.89
CA SER A 588 -9.75 3.99 20.12
C SER A 588 -8.49 4.02 21.00
N TRP A 589 -7.86 5.19 21.13
CA TRP A 589 -6.80 5.42 22.13
C TRP A 589 -7.22 5.02 23.54
N HIS A 590 -8.47 5.36 23.93
CA HIS A 590 -9.03 4.98 25.24
C HIS A 590 -9.16 3.47 25.37
N ASP A 591 -9.60 2.76 24.33
CA ASP A 591 -9.69 1.31 24.34
C ASP A 591 -8.31 0.67 24.51
N CYS A 592 -7.31 1.19 23.81
CA CYS A 592 -5.92 0.73 23.94
C CYS A 592 -5.35 0.94 25.35
N VAL A 593 -5.56 2.11 25.94
CA VAL A 593 -5.12 2.39 27.33
C VAL A 593 -5.91 1.56 28.33
N ASN A 594 -7.23 1.44 28.18
CA ASN A 594 -8.06 0.60 29.05
C ASN A 594 -7.64 -0.88 28.99
N ALA A 595 -7.36 -1.39 27.80
CA ALA A 595 -6.86 -2.76 27.63
C ALA A 595 -5.47 -2.95 28.26
N ALA A 596 -4.59 -1.94 28.17
CA ALA A 596 -3.29 -1.98 28.85
C ALA A 596 -3.42 -2.07 30.38
N VAL A 597 -4.44 -1.41 30.95
CA VAL A 597 -4.71 -1.40 32.41
C VAL A 597 -5.46 -2.65 32.86
N THR A 598 -6.49 -3.07 32.13
CA THR A 598 -7.38 -4.17 32.56
C THR A 598 -6.95 -5.55 32.04
N GLY A 599 -6.23 -5.59 30.93
CA GLY A 599 -5.86 -6.82 30.21
C GLY A 599 -6.96 -7.35 29.30
N THR A 600 -8.02 -6.58 29.09
CA THR A 600 -9.18 -7.03 28.31
C THR A 600 -9.73 -5.94 27.40
N HIS A 601 -10.25 -6.35 26.27
CA HIS A 601 -11.05 -5.51 25.39
C HIS A 601 -12.32 -6.28 24.99
N ARG A 602 -13.50 -5.71 25.25
CA ARG A 602 -14.77 -6.41 25.07
C ARG A 602 -15.20 -6.40 23.59
N SER A 603 -15.54 -7.57 23.07
CA SER A 603 -15.97 -7.77 21.68
C SER A 603 -17.31 -7.08 21.32
N THR A 604 -18.09 -6.71 22.33
CA THR A 604 -19.38 -6.01 22.17
C THR A 604 -19.25 -4.49 22.29
N HIS A 605 -18.04 -3.96 22.32
CA HIS A 605 -17.83 -2.53 22.41
C HIS A 605 -18.05 -1.92 21.02
N GLU A 606 -19.26 -1.42 20.83
CA GLU A 606 -19.49 -0.44 19.77
C GLU A 606 -18.58 0.77 20.07
N PRO A 607 -17.90 1.34 19.06
CA PRO A 607 -17.13 2.55 19.30
C PRO A 607 -18.05 3.63 19.87
N PRO A 608 -17.54 4.55 20.71
CA PRO A 608 -18.37 5.52 21.42
C PRO A 608 -19.28 6.35 20.49
N TRP A 609 -18.82 6.59 19.26
CA TRP A 609 -19.55 7.33 18.23
C TRP A 609 -20.58 6.49 17.46
N LEU A 610 -20.69 5.17 17.73
CA LEU A 610 -21.56 4.24 17.00
C LEU A 610 -22.69 3.70 17.87
N SER A 611 -22.91 4.20 19.10
CA SER A 611 -23.93 3.62 19.97
C SER A 611 -25.30 3.64 19.25
N ARG A 612 -25.79 2.45 18.93
CA ARG A 612 -27.16 2.21 18.45
C ARG A 612 -28.11 2.54 19.59
N GLY A 613 -28.26 3.84 19.91
CA GLY A 613 -29.34 4.28 20.77
C GLY A 613 -30.62 3.69 20.24
N ARG A 614 -31.30 2.88 21.04
CA ARG A 614 -32.55 2.21 20.71
C ARG A 614 -33.42 3.10 19.83
N SER A 615 -33.50 2.72 18.53
CA SER A 615 -34.56 3.04 17.58
C SER A 615 -35.36 4.34 17.82
N PHE A 616 -34.89 5.45 17.23
CA PHE A 616 -35.78 6.57 16.87
C PHE A 616 -36.13 6.58 15.36
N ALA A 617 -35.35 5.90 14.52
CA ALA A 617 -35.54 5.93 13.05
C ALA A 617 -36.78 5.15 12.56
N THR A 618 -37.31 4.17 13.32
CA THR A 618 -38.53 3.43 12.92
C THR A 618 -39.82 4.20 13.19
N THR A 619 -39.82 5.16 14.11
CA THR A 619 -41.02 5.91 14.47
C THR A 619 -41.26 7.10 13.56
N THR A 620 -40.23 7.78 13.07
CA THR A 620 -40.39 8.97 12.23
C THR A 620 -40.76 8.63 10.78
N LEU A 621 -40.19 7.56 10.21
CA LEU A 621 -40.59 7.06 8.87
C LEU A 621 -41.98 6.44 8.86
N ALA A 622 -42.43 5.85 9.98
CA ALA A 622 -43.81 5.33 10.14
C ALA A 622 -44.81 6.48 10.31
N MET A 623 -44.45 7.61 10.91
CA MET A 623 -45.31 8.78 11.00
C MET A 623 -45.40 9.56 9.69
N LEU A 624 -44.32 9.68 8.92
CA LEU A 624 -44.35 10.32 7.60
C LEU A 624 -45.11 9.53 6.54
N ARG A 625 -45.19 8.20 6.66
CA ARG A 625 -46.01 7.37 5.77
C ARG A 625 -47.50 7.35 6.13
N ARG A 626 -47.92 7.85 7.32
CA ARG A 626 -49.33 7.98 7.73
C ARG A 626 -49.93 9.35 7.39
N THR A 627 -49.13 10.35 6.99
CA THR A 627 -49.61 11.69 6.63
C THR A 627 -49.74 11.90 5.12
N VAL A 628 -49.44 10.87 4.32
CA VAL A 628 -49.64 10.87 2.85
C VAL A 628 -50.50 9.66 2.48
N ARG A 629 -51.72 9.65 3.04
CA ARG A 629 -52.87 8.90 2.52
C ARG A 629 -54.11 9.78 2.64
#